data_ad13599e94066440bb44e465bc1f8284
#
_entry.id   ad13599e94066440bb44e465bc1f8284
#
_cell.length_a   1.000
_cell.length_b   1.000
_cell.length_c   1.000
_cell.angle_alpha   90.00
_cell.angle_beta   90.00
_cell.angle_gamma   90.00
#
_symmetry.space_group_name_H-M   'P 1'
#
loop_
_entity.id
_entity.type
_entity.pdbx_description
1 polymer ?
#
loop_
_entity_poly.entity_id
_entity_poly.type
_entity_poly.pdbx_seq_one_letter_code
_entity_poly.pdbx_strand_id
1 'polypeptide(L)'
;VVLLLMGSVVGLYTTVQKNQKQNEAKTVQTTENTKLNIAVVNEDKAVKLNDKEYNLGASYVKNIERDNSQNWSILPRGAAESGLADGKYQLMIVIPSDFSEKVLEVNAVNAEKTTVTYKVNAAGNSQVENEANKVAKDIVSDLNSQLVDMYMVSILSNLYTAQKNVETSNKIQSTNIGSYRSNLLDSAL
;
A
#
# COMPACT_ATOMS: atom_id res chain seq x y z
N VAL A 1 24.12 9.90 4.95
CA VAL A 1 23.64 9.00 6.00
C VAL A 1 22.11 8.96 6.05
N VAL A 2 21.43 8.84 4.90
CA VAL A 2 19.94 8.83 4.86
C VAL A 2 19.40 7.53 4.21
N LEU A 3 20.24 6.56 3.91
CA LEU A 3 19.88 5.40 3.08
C LEU A 3 19.51 4.12 3.86
N LEU A 4 19.27 4.17 5.19
CA LEU A 4 19.09 2.96 6.00
C LEU A 4 17.75 2.85 6.74
N LEU A 5 16.73 3.64 6.42
CA LEU A 5 15.43 3.57 7.11
C LEU A 5 14.23 3.15 6.24
N MET A 6 14.45 2.67 5.02
CA MET A 6 13.37 2.29 4.10
C MET A 6 12.94 0.81 4.15
N GLY A 7 13.34 0.06 5.17
CA GLY A 7 13.18 -1.40 5.16
C GLY A 7 12.06 -1.99 6.02
N SER A 8 11.10 -1.23 6.55
CA SER A 8 10.28 -1.85 7.60
C SER A 8 8.84 -1.40 7.76
N VAL A 9 8.09 -1.16 6.68
CA VAL A 9 6.76 -0.56 6.88
C VAL A 9 5.58 -1.52 6.78
N VAL A 10 5.71 -2.73 6.25
CA VAL A 10 4.58 -3.67 6.23
C VAL A 10 4.98 -5.01 6.82
N GLY A 11 4.56 -5.27 8.05
CA GLY A 11 4.65 -6.57 8.70
C GLY A 11 3.33 -7.33 8.55
N LEU A 12 3.39 -8.47 7.87
CA LEU A 12 2.28 -9.41 7.80
C LEU A 12 2.32 -10.32 9.02
N TYR A 13 1.22 -10.36 9.75
CA TYR A 13 0.95 -11.45 10.68
C TYR A 13 -0.10 -12.37 10.06
N THR A 14 0.33 -13.57 9.70
CA THR A 14 -0.56 -14.66 9.32
C THR A 14 -0.96 -15.42 10.57
N THR A 15 -2.22 -15.40 10.95
CA THR A 15 -2.75 -16.34 11.90
C THR A 15 -3.16 -17.60 11.13
N VAL A 16 -2.23 -18.52 10.94
CA VAL A 16 -2.53 -19.84 10.41
C VAL A 16 -2.94 -20.72 11.57
N GLN A 17 -4.21 -21.06 11.69
CA GLN A 17 -4.63 -22.19 12.51
C GLN A 17 -4.24 -23.48 11.78
N LYS A 18 -3.12 -24.08 12.22
CA LYS A 18 -2.69 -25.40 11.76
C LYS A 18 -3.56 -26.49 12.37
N ASN A 19 -4.38 -27.11 11.58
CA ASN A 19 -4.80 -28.48 11.83
C ASN A 19 -4.00 -29.40 10.90
N GLN A 20 -2.93 -30.00 11.45
CA GLN A 20 -2.20 -31.07 10.77
C GLN A 20 -2.95 -32.39 10.85
N LYS A 21 -3.24 -32.99 9.73
CA LYS A 21 -3.20 -34.46 9.55
C LYS A 21 -2.63 -34.77 8.16
N GLN A 22 -1.48 -35.44 8.19
CA GLN A 22 -0.83 -36.01 7.01
C GLN A 22 -1.70 -37.10 6.36
N ASN A 23 -1.81 -37.06 5.06
CA ASN A 23 -1.87 -38.27 4.22
C ASN A 23 -1.26 -37.94 2.86
N GLU A 24 -0.16 -38.61 2.57
CA GLU A 24 0.47 -38.59 1.26
C GLU A 24 -0.38 -39.37 0.25
N ALA A 25 -0.78 -38.72 -0.83
CA ALA A 25 -1.14 -39.38 -2.07
C ALA A 25 -0.58 -38.55 -3.24
N LYS A 26 0.43 -39.09 -3.89
CA LYS A 26 0.93 -38.58 -5.17
C LYS A 26 -0.20 -38.63 -6.21
N THR A 27 -0.67 -37.47 -6.62
CA THR A 27 -1.45 -37.31 -7.84
C THR A 27 -0.80 -36.22 -8.66
N VAL A 28 -0.30 -36.57 -9.83
CA VAL A 28 0.10 -35.62 -10.87
C VAL A 28 -1.14 -34.83 -11.24
N GLN A 29 -1.17 -33.53 -10.86
CA GLN A 29 -2.29 -32.65 -11.18
C GLN A 29 -1.88 -31.65 -12.25
N THR A 30 -2.57 -31.75 -13.36
CA THR A 30 -2.73 -30.68 -14.33
C THR A 30 -3.23 -29.44 -13.58
N THR A 31 -2.43 -28.38 -13.56
CA THR A 31 -2.79 -27.09 -12.94
C THR A 31 -3.85 -26.41 -13.82
N GLU A 32 -5.10 -26.78 -13.68
CA GLU A 32 -6.17 -25.86 -14.07
C GLU A 32 -6.09 -24.68 -13.10
N ASN A 33 -5.87 -23.52 -13.64
CA ASN A 33 -5.79 -22.26 -12.90
C ASN A 33 -7.21 -21.90 -12.40
N THR A 34 -7.64 -22.58 -11.33
CA THR A 34 -8.98 -22.40 -10.76
C THR A 34 -9.00 -21.06 -10.03
N LYS A 35 -9.72 -20.10 -10.60
CA LYS A 35 -9.92 -18.79 -9.94
C LYS A 35 -10.56 -18.97 -8.57
N LEU A 36 -10.00 -18.31 -7.57
CA LEU A 36 -10.58 -18.24 -6.24
C LEU A 36 -11.69 -17.20 -6.17
N ASN A 37 -12.70 -17.44 -5.33
CA ASN A 37 -13.63 -16.41 -4.92
C ASN A 37 -13.04 -15.68 -3.71
N ILE A 38 -12.76 -14.39 -3.84
CA ILE A 38 -12.05 -13.60 -2.85
C ILE A 38 -12.93 -12.45 -2.39
N ALA A 39 -13.15 -12.35 -1.08
CA ALA A 39 -13.81 -11.22 -0.45
C ALA A 39 -12.77 -10.17 -0.05
N VAL A 40 -12.98 -8.92 -0.43
CA VAL A 40 -12.16 -7.78 -0.02
C VAL A 40 -13.00 -6.85 0.83
N VAL A 41 -12.54 -6.58 2.03
CA VAL A 41 -13.13 -5.64 2.98
C VAL A 41 -12.24 -4.42 3.04
N ASN A 42 -12.73 -3.28 2.59
CA ASN A 42 -12.04 -2.01 2.71
C ASN A 42 -12.71 -1.18 3.81
N GLU A 43 -12.00 -0.99 4.92
CA GLU A 43 -12.44 -0.13 6.03
C GLU A 43 -11.66 1.18 6.09
N ASP A 44 -10.69 1.36 5.17
CA ASP A 44 -9.80 2.51 5.14
C ASP A 44 -10.57 3.84 5.04
N LYS A 45 -10.07 4.83 5.76
CA LYS A 45 -10.63 6.17 5.78
C LYS A 45 -9.72 7.14 5.05
N ALA A 46 -10.34 8.09 4.37
CA ALA A 46 -9.60 9.15 3.72
C ALA A 46 -8.89 10.04 4.74
N VAL A 47 -7.67 10.47 4.40
CA VAL A 47 -6.81 11.34 5.21
C VAL A 47 -6.42 12.55 4.39
N LYS A 48 -6.39 13.73 5.03
CA LYS A 48 -5.90 14.96 4.41
C LYS A 48 -4.41 15.16 4.70
N LEU A 49 -3.64 15.35 3.65
CA LEU A 49 -2.23 15.70 3.71
C LEU A 49 -1.95 16.85 2.74
N ASN A 50 -1.44 17.99 3.24
CA ASN A 50 -1.15 19.19 2.44
C ASN A 50 -2.37 19.64 1.59
N ASP A 51 -3.53 19.78 2.22
CA ASP A 51 -4.83 20.16 1.61
C ASP A 51 -5.35 19.21 0.54
N LYS A 52 -4.72 18.06 0.36
CA LYS A 52 -5.13 17.00 -0.56
C LYS A 52 -5.64 15.79 0.20
N GLU A 53 -6.73 15.22 -0.27
CA GLU A 53 -7.34 14.02 0.31
C GLU A 53 -6.80 12.76 -0.35
N TYR A 54 -6.44 11.78 0.48
CA TYR A 54 -5.92 10.48 0.06
C TYR A 54 -6.73 9.36 0.69
N ASN A 55 -7.12 8.38 -0.09
CA ASN A 55 -7.69 7.12 0.36
C ASN A 55 -7.02 5.98 -0.42
N LEU A 56 -5.99 5.42 0.19
CA LEU A 56 -5.14 4.42 -0.46
C LEU A 56 -5.84 3.08 -0.60
N GLY A 57 -6.64 2.70 0.41
CA GLY A 57 -7.44 1.50 0.36
C GLY A 57 -8.50 1.54 -0.76
N ALA A 58 -9.19 2.68 -0.94
CA ALA A 58 -10.14 2.84 -2.04
C ALA A 58 -9.44 2.84 -3.41
N SER A 59 -8.23 3.39 -3.50
CA SER A 59 -7.43 3.37 -4.73
C SER A 59 -7.01 1.95 -5.08
N TYR A 60 -6.62 1.16 -4.09
CA TYR A 60 -6.27 -0.24 -4.27
C TYR A 60 -7.47 -1.09 -4.71
N VAL A 61 -8.63 -0.91 -4.08
CA VAL A 61 -9.87 -1.59 -4.46
C VAL A 61 -10.23 -1.35 -5.93
N LYS A 62 -10.07 -0.11 -6.44
CA LYS A 62 -10.30 0.20 -7.87
C LYS A 62 -9.36 -0.56 -8.80
N ASN A 63 -8.13 -0.86 -8.36
CA ASN A 63 -7.21 -1.68 -9.15
C ASN A 63 -7.64 -3.14 -9.15
N ILE A 64 -8.06 -3.67 -8.00
CA ILE A 64 -8.63 -5.03 -7.86
C ILE A 64 -9.87 -5.21 -8.75
N GLU A 65 -10.77 -4.24 -8.82
CA GLU A 65 -11.98 -4.31 -9.65
C GLU A 65 -11.69 -4.46 -11.16
N ARG A 66 -10.49 -4.10 -11.59
CA ARG A 66 -10.02 -4.24 -12.97
C ARG A 66 -9.23 -5.51 -13.22
N ASP A 67 -8.85 -6.20 -12.16
CA ASP A 67 -8.10 -7.44 -12.22
C ASP A 67 -9.03 -8.63 -12.46
N ASN A 68 -8.82 -9.36 -13.53
CA ASN A 68 -9.57 -10.54 -13.90
C ASN A 68 -8.86 -11.85 -13.50
N SER A 69 -7.79 -11.79 -12.72
CA SER A 69 -7.02 -12.98 -12.32
C SER A 69 -7.82 -13.88 -11.36
N GLN A 70 -8.67 -13.28 -10.53
CA GLN A 70 -9.51 -13.94 -9.54
C GLN A 70 -10.97 -13.46 -9.63
N ASN A 71 -11.86 -14.10 -8.86
CA ASN A 71 -13.26 -13.65 -8.71
C ASN A 71 -13.37 -12.74 -7.47
N TRP A 72 -13.21 -11.45 -7.68
CA TRP A 72 -13.20 -10.46 -6.61
C TRP A 72 -14.62 -10.04 -6.19
N SER A 73 -14.83 -9.86 -4.90
CA SER A 73 -16.08 -9.32 -4.31
C SER A 73 -15.72 -8.30 -3.23
N ILE A 74 -16.10 -7.05 -3.44
CA ILE A 74 -15.91 -5.99 -2.46
C ILE A 74 -17.13 -5.94 -1.57
N LEU A 75 -16.96 -6.16 -0.27
CA LEU A 75 -18.07 -6.40 0.66
C LEU A 75 -17.81 -5.75 2.04
N PRO A 76 -18.87 -5.40 2.79
CA PRO A 76 -18.74 -5.12 4.21
C PRO A 76 -18.25 -6.34 4.99
N ARG A 77 -17.52 -6.10 6.10
CA ARG A 77 -16.91 -7.15 6.92
C ARG A 77 -17.85 -8.29 7.29
N GLY A 78 -19.05 -8.00 7.80
CA GLY A 78 -19.98 -9.05 8.21
C GLY A 78 -20.41 -9.97 7.07
N ALA A 79 -20.63 -9.44 5.87
CA ALA A 79 -20.97 -10.24 4.69
C ALA A 79 -19.77 -11.08 4.20
N ALA A 80 -18.56 -10.53 4.27
CA ALA A 80 -17.34 -11.24 3.91
C ALA A 80 -17.05 -12.40 4.89
N GLU A 81 -17.19 -12.17 6.20
CA GLU A 81 -17.00 -13.18 7.24
C GLU A 81 -18.03 -14.32 7.14
N SER A 82 -19.32 -13.99 6.94
CA SER A 82 -20.35 -15.01 6.70
C SER A 82 -20.05 -15.82 5.45
N GLY A 83 -19.76 -15.17 4.33
CA GLY A 83 -19.46 -15.87 3.08
C GLY A 83 -18.17 -16.70 3.14
N LEU A 84 -17.17 -16.29 3.92
CA LEU A 84 -15.98 -17.09 4.19
C LEU A 84 -16.32 -18.33 5.02
N ALA A 85 -17.13 -18.16 6.09
CA ALA A 85 -17.55 -19.27 6.94
C ALA A 85 -18.35 -20.30 6.16
N ASP A 86 -19.23 -19.85 5.27
CA ASP A 86 -20.08 -20.68 4.41
C ASP A 86 -19.32 -21.32 3.22
N GLY A 87 -18.02 -21.02 3.07
CA GLY A 87 -17.20 -21.54 1.96
C GLY A 87 -17.46 -20.87 0.61
N LYS A 88 -18.26 -19.81 0.56
CA LYS A 88 -18.49 -19.01 -0.65
C LYS A 88 -17.23 -18.32 -1.12
N TYR A 89 -16.40 -17.85 -0.19
CA TYR A 89 -15.09 -17.27 -0.43
C TYR A 89 -14.02 -18.18 0.14
N GLN A 90 -12.92 -18.36 -0.58
CA GLN A 90 -11.76 -19.12 -0.15
C GLN A 90 -10.72 -18.24 0.55
N LEU A 91 -10.77 -16.93 0.26
CA LEU A 91 -9.87 -15.93 0.84
C LEU A 91 -10.68 -14.69 1.18
N MET A 92 -10.43 -14.12 2.36
CA MET A 92 -10.92 -12.82 2.76
C MET A 92 -9.74 -11.93 3.13
N ILE A 93 -9.70 -10.73 2.58
CA ILE A 93 -8.66 -9.72 2.83
C ILE A 93 -9.33 -8.52 3.48
N VAL A 94 -8.67 -7.95 4.49
CA VAL A 94 -9.16 -6.76 5.19
C VAL A 94 -8.10 -5.67 5.19
N ILE A 95 -8.44 -4.54 4.60
CA ILE A 95 -7.69 -3.30 4.67
C ILE A 95 -8.22 -2.53 5.89
N PRO A 96 -7.39 -2.24 6.89
CA PRO A 96 -7.85 -1.64 8.16
C PRO A 96 -8.24 -0.16 7.99
N SER A 97 -8.99 0.36 8.95
CA SER A 97 -9.54 1.71 8.92
C SER A 97 -8.52 2.83 9.02
N ASP A 98 -7.32 2.53 9.48
CA ASP A 98 -6.18 3.42 9.67
C ASP A 98 -5.08 3.22 8.61
N PHE A 99 -5.39 2.53 7.51
CA PHE A 99 -4.41 2.17 6.49
C PHE A 99 -3.78 3.41 5.86
N SER A 100 -4.58 4.33 5.33
CA SER A 100 -4.09 5.58 4.71
C SER A 100 -3.35 6.45 5.73
N GLU A 101 -3.85 6.56 6.95
CA GLU A 101 -3.25 7.35 8.03
C GLU A 101 -1.83 6.86 8.33
N LYS A 102 -1.68 5.60 8.69
CA LYS A 102 -0.38 5.00 9.04
C LYS A 102 0.60 4.98 7.88
N VAL A 103 0.10 4.76 6.67
CA VAL A 103 0.95 4.78 5.47
C VAL A 103 1.48 6.18 5.18
N LEU A 104 0.68 7.23 5.35
CA LEU A 104 1.08 8.61 5.06
C LEU A 104 1.91 9.24 6.20
N GLU A 105 1.85 8.69 7.41
CA GLU A 105 2.64 9.12 8.56
C GLU A 105 4.08 8.61 8.59
N VAL A 106 4.55 7.95 7.55
CA VAL A 106 5.90 7.33 7.46
C VAL A 106 7.05 8.27 7.84
N ASN A 107 6.87 9.57 7.71
CA ASN A 107 7.87 10.55 8.12
C ASN A 107 7.78 10.97 9.59
N ALA A 108 6.81 10.43 10.35
CA ALA A 108 6.72 10.69 11.78
C ALA A 108 7.83 9.95 12.54
N VAL A 109 8.33 10.58 13.60
CA VAL A 109 9.41 10.00 14.45
C VAL A 109 8.99 8.65 15.06
N ASN A 110 7.68 8.41 15.19
CA ASN A 110 7.07 7.20 15.73
C ASN A 110 6.09 6.57 14.73
N ALA A 111 6.48 6.45 13.46
CA ALA A 111 5.62 5.84 12.44
C ALA A 111 5.18 4.42 12.86
N GLU A 112 3.89 4.22 13.00
CA GLU A 112 3.30 2.92 13.29
C GLU A 112 3.11 2.10 12.02
N LYS A 113 3.26 0.76 12.15
CA LYS A 113 3.00 -0.14 11.03
C LYS A 113 1.51 -0.36 10.84
N THR A 114 1.03 -0.24 9.62
CA THR A 114 -0.29 -0.75 9.26
C THR A 114 -0.21 -2.23 8.88
N THR A 115 -1.29 -2.97 9.08
CA THR A 115 -1.34 -4.41 8.80
C THR A 115 -2.61 -4.74 8.02
N VAL A 116 -2.44 -5.17 6.77
CA VAL A 116 -3.50 -5.83 6.02
C VAL A 116 -3.58 -7.27 6.50
N THR A 117 -4.77 -7.72 6.88
CA THR A 117 -5.00 -9.07 7.39
C THR A 117 -5.73 -9.91 6.36
N TYR A 118 -5.51 -11.23 6.39
CA TYR A 118 -6.29 -12.15 5.57
C TYR A 118 -6.69 -13.41 6.33
N LYS A 119 -7.78 -14.04 5.89
CA LYS A 119 -8.28 -15.33 6.40
C LYS A 119 -8.54 -16.26 5.22
N VAL A 120 -8.19 -17.52 5.36
CA VAL A 120 -8.41 -18.57 4.34
C VAL A 120 -9.42 -19.58 4.85
N ASN A 121 -10.37 -19.97 4.00
CA ASN A 121 -11.23 -21.14 4.18
C ASN A 121 -11.10 -22.05 2.94
N ALA A 122 -10.28 -23.06 3.05
CA ALA A 122 -10.05 -24.03 1.99
C ALA A 122 -10.91 -25.30 2.11
N ALA A 123 -11.79 -25.37 3.10
CA ALA A 123 -12.63 -26.54 3.40
C ALA A 123 -11.85 -27.88 3.42
N GLY A 124 -10.61 -27.85 3.91
CA GLY A 124 -9.71 -29.01 3.97
C GLY A 124 -9.00 -29.35 2.66
N ASN A 125 -9.15 -28.56 1.60
CA ASN A 125 -8.43 -28.74 0.33
C ASN A 125 -7.09 -28.00 0.39
N SER A 126 -6.00 -28.75 0.51
CA SER A 126 -4.64 -28.20 0.61
C SER A 126 -4.18 -27.44 -0.63
N GLN A 127 -4.68 -27.79 -1.81
CA GLN A 127 -4.36 -27.07 -3.05
C GLN A 127 -5.02 -25.67 -3.04
N VAL A 128 -6.28 -25.59 -2.65
CA VAL A 128 -6.99 -24.30 -2.48
C VAL A 128 -6.31 -23.45 -1.41
N GLU A 129 -5.89 -24.09 -0.29
CA GLU A 129 -5.17 -23.39 0.79
C GLU A 129 -3.85 -22.78 0.31
N ASN A 130 -3.06 -23.56 -0.43
CA ASN A 130 -1.79 -23.12 -0.98
C ASN A 130 -1.98 -21.97 -1.99
N GLU A 131 -2.96 -22.09 -2.89
CA GLU A 131 -3.27 -21.03 -3.86
C GLU A 131 -3.77 -19.76 -3.17
N ALA A 132 -4.67 -19.88 -2.19
CA ALA A 132 -5.16 -18.75 -1.42
C ALA A 132 -4.04 -18.03 -0.66
N ASN A 133 -3.13 -18.78 -0.05
CA ASN A 133 -1.96 -18.21 0.64
C ASN A 133 -0.99 -17.54 -0.34
N LYS A 134 -0.80 -18.09 -1.54
CA LYS A 134 0.01 -17.49 -2.59
C LYS A 134 -0.62 -16.16 -3.04
N VAL A 135 -1.89 -16.17 -3.40
CA VAL A 135 -2.62 -14.97 -3.83
C VAL A 135 -2.60 -13.89 -2.74
N ALA A 136 -2.78 -14.26 -1.46
CA ALA A 136 -2.68 -13.32 -0.36
C ALA A 136 -1.29 -12.67 -0.26
N LYS A 137 -0.23 -13.44 -0.44
CA LYS A 137 1.15 -12.92 -0.47
C LYS A 137 1.40 -12.00 -1.66
N ASP A 138 0.89 -12.37 -2.83
CA ASP A 138 1.03 -11.57 -4.06
C ASP A 138 0.33 -10.22 -3.90
N ILE A 139 -0.88 -10.19 -3.32
CA ILE A 139 -1.62 -8.97 -3.01
C ILE A 139 -0.85 -8.06 -2.06
N VAL A 140 -0.25 -8.62 -1.03
CA VAL A 140 0.54 -7.85 -0.08
C VAL A 140 1.81 -7.32 -0.72
N SER A 141 2.47 -8.12 -1.55
CA SER A 141 3.64 -7.70 -2.31
C SER A 141 3.28 -6.56 -3.27
N ASP A 142 2.15 -6.66 -3.94
CA ASP A 142 1.65 -5.63 -4.85
C ASP A 142 1.30 -4.33 -4.12
N LEU A 143 0.60 -4.42 -2.99
CA LEU A 143 0.35 -3.28 -2.10
C LEU A 143 1.65 -2.59 -1.68
N ASN A 144 2.64 -3.36 -1.25
CA ASN A 144 3.93 -2.82 -0.85
C ASN A 144 4.63 -2.11 -2.02
N SER A 145 4.59 -2.67 -3.22
CA SER A 145 5.18 -2.08 -4.41
C SER A 145 4.50 -0.75 -4.75
N GLN A 146 3.16 -0.70 -4.74
CA GLN A 146 2.42 0.53 -4.99
C GLN A 146 2.71 1.62 -3.94
N LEU A 147 2.90 1.23 -2.67
CA LEU A 147 3.29 2.16 -1.62
C LEU A 147 4.69 2.73 -1.85
N VAL A 148 5.65 1.89 -2.22
CA VAL A 148 7.02 2.33 -2.55
C VAL A 148 6.99 3.31 -3.72
N ASP A 149 6.24 3.02 -4.78
CA ASP A 149 6.12 3.91 -5.94
C ASP A 149 5.53 5.27 -5.55
N MET A 150 4.50 5.29 -4.71
CA MET A 150 3.91 6.53 -4.21
C MET A 150 4.90 7.35 -3.36
N TYR A 151 5.69 6.69 -2.50
CA TYR A 151 6.73 7.37 -1.73
C TYR A 151 7.81 7.96 -2.62
N MET A 152 8.25 7.22 -3.63
CA MET A 152 9.25 7.69 -4.59
C MET A 152 8.74 8.93 -5.34
N VAL A 153 7.50 8.91 -5.81
CA VAL A 153 6.86 10.08 -6.45
C VAL A 153 6.78 11.27 -5.49
N SER A 154 6.40 11.04 -4.24
CA SER A 154 6.33 12.10 -3.21
C SER A 154 7.71 12.71 -2.91
N ILE A 155 8.73 11.86 -2.72
CA ILE A 155 10.11 12.30 -2.49
C ILE A 155 10.62 13.13 -3.67
N LEU A 156 10.44 12.63 -4.90
CA LEU A 156 10.87 13.33 -6.11
C LEU A 156 10.16 14.69 -6.26
N SER A 157 8.85 14.74 -5.97
CA SER A 157 8.08 15.99 -6.00
C SER A 157 8.58 16.99 -4.96
N ASN A 158 8.89 16.53 -3.75
CA ASN A 158 9.44 17.38 -2.69
C ASN A 158 10.85 17.91 -3.04
N LEU A 159 11.69 17.06 -3.61
CA LEU A 159 13.03 17.44 -4.09
C LEU A 159 12.94 18.47 -5.21
N TYR A 160 12.05 18.27 -6.19
CA TYR A 160 11.81 19.23 -7.26
C TYR A 160 11.34 20.59 -6.73
N THR A 161 10.41 20.57 -5.77
CA THR A 161 9.93 21.80 -5.11
C THR A 161 11.05 22.51 -4.34
N ALA A 162 11.87 21.76 -3.61
CA ALA A 162 13.01 22.31 -2.89
C ALA A 162 14.04 22.94 -3.84
N GLN A 163 14.36 22.27 -4.95
CA GLN A 163 15.24 22.80 -5.99
C GLN A 163 14.68 24.12 -6.56
N LYS A 164 13.41 24.17 -6.91
CA LYS A 164 12.74 25.37 -7.43
C LYS A 164 12.79 26.53 -6.43
N ASN A 165 12.63 26.24 -5.14
CA ASN A 165 12.73 27.24 -4.08
C ASN A 165 14.17 27.80 -3.98
N VAL A 166 15.19 26.95 -4.09
CA VAL A 166 16.60 27.35 -4.11
C VAL A 166 16.91 28.22 -5.33
N GLU A 167 16.45 27.84 -6.51
CA GLU A 167 16.58 28.65 -7.74
C GLU A 167 15.94 30.03 -7.59
N THR A 168 14.74 30.07 -7.03
CA THR A 168 14.01 31.32 -6.77
C THR A 168 14.77 32.21 -5.76
N SER A 169 15.26 31.62 -4.67
CA SER A 169 16.07 32.31 -3.66
C SER A 169 17.35 32.90 -4.26
N ASN A 170 18.06 32.11 -5.06
CA ASN A 170 19.28 32.55 -5.76
C ASN A 170 18.99 33.72 -6.72
N LYS A 171 17.85 33.70 -7.43
CA LYS A 171 17.43 34.76 -8.31
C LYS A 171 17.14 36.07 -7.53
N ILE A 172 16.44 35.97 -6.40
CA ILE A 172 16.16 37.11 -5.52
C ILE A 172 17.47 37.69 -4.97
N GLN A 173 18.38 36.86 -4.50
CA GLN A 173 19.69 37.31 -4.00
C GLN A 173 20.48 38.03 -5.09
N SER A 174 20.54 37.46 -6.31
CA SER A 174 21.21 38.08 -7.45
C SER A 174 20.63 39.46 -7.80
N THR A 175 19.30 39.58 -7.77
CA THR A 175 18.60 40.84 -8.01
C THR A 175 18.91 41.86 -6.90
N ASN A 176 18.92 41.46 -5.63
CA ASN A 176 19.24 42.30 -4.52
C ASN A 176 20.72 42.83 -4.61
N ILE A 177 21.67 41.93 -4.93
CA ILE A 177 23.05 42.30 -5.13
C ILE A 177 23.19 43.32 -6.28
N GLY A 178 22.47 43.13 -7.38
CA GLY A 178 22.44 44.06 -8.49
C GLY A 178 21.90 45.43 -8.07
N SER A 179 20.83 45.48 -7.28
CA SER A 179 20.24 46.73 -6.76
C SER A 179 21.20 47.45 -5.80
N TYR A 180 21.84 46.70 -4.88
CA TYR A 180 22.82 47.31 -3.95
C TYR A 180 24.06 47.88 -4.72
N ARG A 181 24.52 47.18 -5.75
CA ARG A 181 25.60 47.66 -6.58
C ARG A 181 25.24 48.96 -7.34
N SER A 182 24.04 49.02 -7.90
CA SER A 182 23.55 50.22 -8.58
C SER A 182 23.47 51.40 -7.62
N ASN A 183 22.86 51.22 -6.43
CA ASN A 183 22.72 52.25 -5.43
C ASN A 183 24.08 52.76 -4.92
N LEU A 184 25.09 51.88 -4.78
CA LEU A 184 26.44 52.28 -4.40
C LEU A 184 27.13 53.14 -5.49
N LEU A 185 26.92 52.78 -6.75
CA LEU A 185 27.47 53.52 -7.89
C LEU A 185 26.83 54.90 -7.99
N ASP A 186 25.50 54.99 -7.84
CA ASP A 186 24.77 56.24 -7.90
C ASP A 186 25.07 57.18 -6.70
N SER A 187 25.48 56.62 -5.57
CA SER A 187 25.87 57.41 -4.40
C SER A 187 27.34 57.88 -4.42
N ALA A 188 28.14 57.38 -5.36
CA ALA A 188 29.56 57.75 -5.49
C ALA A 188 29.82 58.83 -6.56
N LEU A 189 28.78 59.27 -7.27
CA LEU A 189 28.80 60.38 -8.24
C LEU A 189 28.26 61.65 -7.60
#